data_41c01000e78fe17a2cf0b368732d6ba7
#
_entry.id   41c01000e78fe17a2cf0b368732d6ba7
#
_cell.length_a   1.000
_cell.length_b   1.000
_cell.length_c   1.000
_cell.angle_alpha   90.00
_cell.angle_beta   90.00
_cell.angle_gamma   90.00
#
_symmetry.space_group_name_H-M   'P 1'
#
loop_
_entity.id
_entity.type
_entity.pdbx_description
1 polymer ?
#
loop_
_entity_poly.entity_id
_entity_poly.type
_entity_poly.pdbx_seq_one_letter_code
_entity_poly.pdbx_strand_id
1 'polypeptide(L)'
;YQFWESFVRKYTITVYHPTGTCKMGKEEDPMTVVTPDTRVKGVRGLRVVDASIMPSIVSGNTNIPTVAIAERAADLIKNSD
;
A
#
# COMPACT_ATOMS: atom_id res chain seq x y z
N TYR A 1 -13.99 5.95 31.18
CA TYR A 1 -12.97 5.19 30.43
C TYR A 1 -13.44 3.79 30.07
N GLN A 2 -13.95 3.03 31.03
CA GLN A 2 -14.45 1.69 30.80
C GLN A 2 -15.62 1.66 29.80
N PHE A 3 -16.48 2.66 29.85
CA PHE A 3 -17.57 2.79 28.89
C PHE A 3 -17.02 2.88 27.46
N TRP A 4 -16.03 3.76 27.24
CA TRP A 4 -15.47 3.96 25.90
C TRP A 4 -14.72 2.72 25.40
N GLU A 5 -14.03 2.02 26.31
CA GLU A 5 -13.34 0.78 25.93
C GLU A 5 -14.34 -0.27 25.46
N SER A 6 -15.43 -0.46 26.22
CA SER A 6 -16.48 -1.42 25.86
C SER A 6 -17.16 -1.02 24.54
N PHE A 7 -17.43 0.26 24.37
CA PHE A 7 -18.05 0.77 23.15
C PHE A 7 -17.17 0.51 21.94
N VAL A 8 -15.88 0.81 22.03
CA VAL A 8 -14.92 0.60 20.94
C VAL A 8 -14.84 -0.88 20.58
N ARG A 9 -14.72 -1.77 21.58
CA ARG A 9 -14.63 -3.21 21.34
C ARG A 9 -15.88 -3.75 20.65
N LYS A 10 -17.05 -3.20 20.96
CA LYS A 10 -18.33 -3.73 20.45
C LYS A 10 -18.70 -3.17 19.08
N TYR A 11 -18.40 -1.90 18.82
CA TYR A 11 -18.92 -1.19 17.65
C TYR A 11 -17.88 -0.77 16.64
N THR A 12 -16.59 -1.05 16.90
CA THR A 12 -15.53 -0.70 15.95
C THR A 12 -15.63 -1.60 14.72
N ILE A 13 -15.62 -0.98 13.56
CA ILE A 13 -15.59 -1.69 12.28
C ILE A 13 -14.52 -1.07 11.40
N THR A 14 -14.11 -1.79 10.37
CA THR A 14 -13.20 -1.25 9.36
C THR A 14 -13.96 -0.26 8.46
N VAL A 15 -13.24 0.74 7.94
CA VAL A 15 -13.77 1.61 6.89
C VAL A 15 -13.29 1.20 5.49
N TYR A 16 -12.68 0.02 5.41
CA TYR A 16 -12.31 -0.64 4.14
C TYR A 16 -11.25 0.13 3.33
N HIS A 17 -10.23 0.65 4.01
CA HIS A 17 -9.09 1.30 3.37
C HIS A 17 -7.77 0.66 3.82
N PRO A 18 -7.58 -0.65 3.58
CA PRO A 18 -6.34 -1.33 3.96
C PRO A 18 -5.18 -0.96 3.05
N THR A 19 -3.97 -0.99 3.59
CA THR A 19 -2.74 -0.73 2.83
C THR A 19 -1.61 -1.61 3.37
N GLY A 20 -0.50 -1.67 2.63
CA GLY A 20 0.77 -2.12 3.18
C GLY A 20 1.09 -3.60 3.13
N THR A 21 0.23 -4.45 2.60
CA THR A 21 0.54 -5.88 2.53
C THR A 21 1.66 -6.22 1.54
N CYS A 22 1.89 -5.34 0.55
CA CYS A 22 3.03 -5.43 -0.38
C CYS A 22 3.85 -4.16 -0.29
N LYS A 23 4.26 -3.80 0.92
CA LYS A 23 4.89 -2.52 1.25
C LYS A 23 6.04 -2.17 0.32
N MET A 24 6.00 -0.96 -0.24
CA MET A 24 7.11 -0.39 -1.00
C MET A 24 8.18 0.16 -0.06
N GLY A 25 9.42 0.03 -0.43
CA GLY A 25 10.50 0.61 0.34
C GLY A 25 11.86 0.34 -0.29
N LYS A 26 12.91 0.60 0.49
CA LYS A 26 14.28 0.37 0.05
C LYS A 26 14.54 -1.12 -0.10
N GLU A 27 15.34 -1.47 -1.09
CA GLU A 27 15.64 -2.87 -1.38
C GLU A 27 16.32 -3.58 -0.21
N GLU A 28 17.13 -2.87 0.55
CA GLU A 28 17.85 -3.43 1.70
C GLU A 28 16.97 -3.61 2.95
N ASP A 29 15.76 -3.05 2.99
CA ASP A 29 14.84 -3.23 4.11
C ASP A 29 14.17 -4.61 3.98
N PRO A 30 14.33 -5.51 4.96
CA PRO A 30 13.76 -6.86 4.86
C PRO A 30 12.24 -6.89 4.81
N MET A 31 11.55 -5.84 5.25
CA MET A 31 10.09 -5.78 5.21
C MET A 31 9.55 -5.29 3.87
N THR A 32 10.40 -4.78 2.98
CA THR A 32 9.98 -4.30 1.68
C THR A 32 9.61 -5.46 0.76
N VAL A 33 8.44 -5.38 0.14
CA VAL A 33 7.98 -6.36 -0.86
C VAL A 33 8.24 -5.86 -2.27
N VAL A 34 8.01 -4.57 -2.53
CA VAL A 34 8.25 -3.97 -3.84
C VAL A 34 9.24 -2.80 -3.74
N THR A 35 10.00 -2.61 -4.79
CA THR A 35 10.93 -1.49 -4.91
C THR A 35 10.19 -0.21 -5.33
N PRO A 36 10.83 0.99 -5.28
CA PRO A 36 10.17 2.22 -5.67
C PRO A 36 9.63 2.26 -7.10
N ASP A 37 10.11 1.40 -7.98
CA ASP A 37 9.56 1.27 -9.33
C ASP A 37 8.49 0.18 -9.43
N THR A 38 7.95 -0.26 -8.29
CA THR A 38 6.84 -1.19 -8.14
C THR A 38 7.15 -2.66 -8.48
N ARG A 39 8.41 -3.01 -8.68
CA ARG A 39 8.81 -4.39 -8.96
C ARG A 39 8.91 -5.22 -7.69
N VAL A 40 8.41 -6.45 -7.74
CA VAL A 40 8.50 -7.37 -6.61
C VAL A 40 9.95 -7.84 -6.44
N LYS A 41 10.46 -7.74 -5.22
CA LYS A 41 11.82 -8.18 -4.90
C LYS A 41 11.96 -9.68 -5.14
N GLY A 42 13.03 -10.06 -5.79
CA GLY A 42 13.37 -11.47 -6.01
C GLY A 42 12.57 -12.19 -7.08
N VAL A 43 11.66 -11.50 -7.76
CA VAL A 43 10.85 -12.08 -8.84
C VAL A 43 11.00 -11.21 -10.07
N ARG A 44 11.29 -11.82 -11.19
CA ARG A 44 11.40 -11.11 -12.47
C ARG A 44 10.04 -10.95 -13.12
N GLY A 45 9.83 -9.79 -13.73
CA GLY A 45 8.66 -9.57 -14.58
C GLY A 45 7.35 -9.40 -13.82
N LEU A 46 7.41 -9.12 -12.51
CA LEU A 46 6.22 -8.93 -11.69
C LEU A 46 6.24 -7.58 -11.01
N ARG A 47 5.12 -6.87 -11.09
CA ARG A 47 4.92 -5.61 -10.39
C ARG A 47 3.62 -5.69 -9.59
N VAL A 48 3.54 -4.87 -8.53
CA VAL A 48 2.29 -4.68 -7.77
C VAL A 48 1.99 -3.19 -7.79
N VAL A 49 0.77 -2.83 -8.23
CA VAL A 49 0.36 -1.44 -8.39
C VAL A 49 -1.06 -1.29 -7.84
N ASP A 50 -1.16 -1.19 -6.54
CA ASP A 50 -2.43 -0.98 -5.85
C ASP A 50 -2.15 -0.42 -4.45
N ALA A 51 -3.18 -0.29 -3.62
CA ALA A 51 -3.04 0.26 -2.28
C ALA A 51 -2.12 -0.57 -1.38
N SER A 52 -1.88 -1.85 -1.70
CA SER A 52 -1.03 -2.70 -0.87
C SER A 52 0.43 -2.25 -0.85
N ILE A 53 0.88 -1.46 -1.83
CA ILE A 53 2.26 -0.97 -1.85
C ILE A 53 2.48 0.24 -0.94
N MET A 54 1.43 0.88 -0.44
CA MET A 54 1.57 2.04 0.44
C MET A 54 2.30 1.64 1.73
N PRO A 55 3.46 2.26 2.05
CA PRO A 55 4.20 1.88 3.25
C PRO A 55 3.51 2.29 4.55
N SER A 56 2.63 3.29 4.49
CA SER A 56 1.79 3.67 5.61
C SER A 56 0.47 4.18 5.05
N ILE A 57 -0.57 4.15 5.89
CA ILE A 57 -1.89 4.56 5.45
C ILE A 57 -1.96 6.08 5.27
N VAL A 58 -2.60 6.53 4.19
CA VAL A 58 -2.84 7.94 3.96
C VAL A 58 -3.91 8.47 4.90
N SER A 59 -3.99 9.80 5.07
CA SER A 59 -4.89 10.43 6.02
C SER A 59 -6.36 10.49 5.57
N GLY A 60 -6.67 9.99 4.39
CA GLY A 60 -8.03 9.96 3.84
C GLY A 60 -8.34 8.64 3.19
N ASN A 61 -9.36 8.63 2.34
CA ASN A 61 -9.71 7.43 1.57
C ASN A 61 -8.58 7.07 0.61
N THR A 62 -8.44 5.77 0.33
CA THR A 62 -7.30 5.27 -0.46
C THR A 62 -7.54 5.30 -1.97
N ASN A 63 -8.75 5.62 -2.43
CA ASN A 63 -9.08 5.55 -3.86
C ASN A 63 -8.23 6.51 -4.71
N ILE A 64 -8.24 7.81 -4.41
CA ILE A 64 -7.49 8.79 -5.20
C ILE A 64 -5.98 8.56 -5.12
N PRO A 65 -5.38 8.30 -3.94
CA PRO A 65 -3.97 7.93 -3.88
C PRO A 65 -3.64 6.69 -4.70
N THR A 66 -4.53 5.68 -4.74
CA THR A 66 -4.32 4.49 -5.55
C THR A 66 -4.33 4.82 -7.04
N VAL A 67 -5.23 5.70 -7.49
CA VAL A 67 -5.25 6.18 -8.87
C VAL A 67 -3.93 6.90 -9.20
N ALA A 68 -3.44 7.75 -8.29
CA ALA A 68 -2.17 8.45 -8.48
C ALA A 68 -0.99 7.47 -8.62
N ILE A 69 -0.96 6.43 -7.78
CA ILE A 69 0.04 5.36 -7.86
C ILE A 69 -0.03 4.69 -9.23
N ALA A 70 -1.23 4.36 -9.68
CA ALA A 70 -1.42 3.67 -10.96
C ALA A 70 -0.98 4.54 -12.14
N GLU A 71 -1.27 5.83 -12.12
CA GLU A 71 -0.84 6.77 -13.16
C GLU A 71 0.68 6.84 -13.23
N ARG A 72 1.33 6.97 -12.09
CA ARG A 72 2.80 7.01 -12.04
C ARG A 72 3.41 5.69 -12.47
N ALA A 73 2.86 4.57 -12.01
CA ALA A 73 3.37 3.25 -12.36
C ALA A 73 3.21 2.96 -13.85
N ALA A 74 2.13 3.43 -14.46
CA ALA A 74 1.95 3.27 -15.91
C ALA A 74 3.10 3.91 -16.69
N ASP A 75 3.54 5.11 -16.27
CA ASP A 75 4.68 5.76 -16.89
C ASP A 75 5.98 4.97 -16.69
N LEU A 76 6.19 4.45 -15.48
CA LEU A 76 7.37 3.64 -15.20
C LEU A 76 7.40 2.38 -16.06
N ILE A 77 6.25 1.75 -16.25
CA ILE A 77 6.14 0.54 -17.08
C ILE A 77 6.39 0.86 -18.56
N LYS A 78 5.81 1.94 -19.05
CA LYS A 78 5.99 2.38 -20.45
C LYS A 78 7.44 2.68 -20.77
N ASN A 79 8.18 3.22 -19.83
CA ASN A 79 9.55 3.66 -20.01
C ASN A 79 10.58 2.60 -19.58
N SER A 80 10.13 1.41 -19.20
CA SER A 80 11.01 0.30 -18.88
C SER A 80 11.18 -0.62 -20.09
N ASP A 81 12.21 -1.41 -20.03
CA ASP A 81 12.51 -2.39 -21.09
C ASP A 81 11.60 -3.61 -21.05
#